data_c5360436bb6c57f9da9b86d6dc8dca4c
#
_entry.id   c5360436bb6c57f9da9b86d6dc8dca4c
#
_cell.length_a   1.000
_cell.length_b   1.000
_cell.length_c   1.000
_cell.angle_alpha   90.00
_cell.angle_beta   90.00
_cell.angle_gamma   90.00
#
_symmetry.space_group_name_H-M   'P 1'
#
loop_
_entity.id
_entity.type
_entity.pdbx_description
1 polymer ?
#
loop_
_entity_poly.entity_id
_entity_poly.type
_entity_poly.pdbx_seq_one_letter_code
_entity_poly.pdbx_strand_id
1 'polypeptide(L)'
;MNIYQDLEDSLYNIINTFHPDWTVLFAYTNASEPINPYVSIDVRKIEPCGREYSSTPTVGEDGVKLIQTTIQDYETSVRFEFIGKYDDNTTLASMADLFQLELRTSTGYELQTINRIALHKLSTLRRLPLKRDTDMYMIYQLDCVFAYSAMITVEQDYAAAISGEGVYYDANQPPDYTMKTQLEITLPT
;
A
#
# COMPACT_ATOMS: atom_id res chain seq x y z
N MET A 1 4.55 -10.08 -0.46
CA MET A 1 4.13 -8.67 -0.42
C MET A 1 5.12 -7.89 0.39
N ASN A 2 5.67 -6.80 -0.14
CA ASN A 2 6.57 -5.90 0.57
C ASN A 2 5.92 -4.50 0.58
N ILE A 3 5.26 -4.16 1.69
CA ILE A 3 4.48 -2.92 1.82
C ILE A 3 5.35 -1.67 1.59
N TYR A 4 6.62 -1.69 2.03
CA TYR A 4 7.53 -0.57 1.78
C TYR A 4 7.82 -0.40 0.30
N GLN A 5 8.13 -1.48 -0.42
CA GLN A 5 8.39 -1.44 -1.85
C GLN A 5 7.16 -0.99 -2.64
N ASP A 6 5.99 -1.56 -2.32
CA ASP A 6 4.74 -1.21 -3.00
C ASP A 6 4.40 0.28 -2.81
N LEU A 7 4.67 0.83 -1.61
CA LEU A 7 4.47 2.25 -1.31
C LEU A 7 5.48 3.14 -2.03
N GLU A 8 6.76 2.76 -2.03
CA GLU A 8 7.82 3.48 -2.75
C GLU A 8 7.51 3.54 -4.25
N ASP A 9 7.12 2.41 -4.85
CA ASP A 9 6.72 2.34 -6.25
C ASP A 9 5.51 3.24 -6.54
N SER A 10 4.53 3.27 -5.64
CA SER A 10 3.35 4.14 -5.75
C SER A 10 3.72 5.63 -5.74
N LEU A 11 4.59 6.03 -4.81
CA LEU A 11 5.06 7.42 -4.69
C LEU A 11 5.93 7.82 -5.89
N TYR A 12 6.81 6.93 -6.32
CA TYR A 12 7.62 7.13 -7.52
C TYR A 12 6.75 7.33 -8.75
N ASN A 13 5.75 6.48 -8.96
CA ASN A 13 4.83 6.56 -10.11
C ASN A 13 4.07 7.89 -10.16
N ILE A 14 3.66 8.42 -9.01
CA ILE A 14 2.99 9.73 -8.94
C ILE A 14 3.94 10.84 -9.39
N ILE A 15 5.15 10.89 -8.85
CA ILE A 15 6.13 11.91 -9.24
C ILE A 15 6.49 11.77 -10.71
N ASN A 16 6.81 10.57 -11.17
CA ASN A 16 7.21 10.32 -12.54
C ASN A 16 6.11 10.61 -13.56
N THR A 17 4.84 10.46 -13.17
CA THR A 17 3.70 10.82 -14.04
C THR A 17 3.56 12.33 -14.19
N PHE A 18 3.76 13.09 -13.12
CA PHE A 18 3.74 14.56 -13.20
C PHE A 18 5.01 15.12 -13.85
N HIS A 19 6.16 14.55 -13.48
CA HIS A 19 7.47 15.09 -13.82
C HIS A 19 8.44 13.98 -14.26
N PRO A 20 8.30 13.43 -15.47
CA PRO A 20 9.16 12.36 -15.97
C PRO A 20 10.64 12.78 -16.08
N ASP A 21 10.90 14.09 -16.13
CA ASP A 21 12.26 14.64 -16.24
C ASP A 21 12.96 14.82 -14.88
N TRP A 22 12.24 14.61 -13.76
CA TRP A 22 12.85 14.73 -12.45
C TRP A 22 13.63 13.48 -12.09
N THR A 23 14.83 13.70 -11.55
CA THR A 23 15.59 12.59 -10.94
C THR A 23 15.03 12.30 -9.56
N VAL A 24 14.53 11.07 -9.36
CA VAL A 24 13.94 10.62 -8.10
C VAL A 24 14.80 9.52 -7.50
N LEU A 25 15.10 9.62 -6.22
CA LEU A 25 15.82 8.62 -5.45
C LEU A 25 15.03 8.25 -4.18
N PHE A 26 15.25 7.05 -3.69
CA PHE A 26 14.83 6.69 -2.34
C PHE A 26 15.96 6.96 -1.35
N ALA A 27 15.60 7.47 -0.18
CA ALA A 27 16.55 7.65 0.91
C ALA A 27 17.20 6.31 1.30
N TYR A 28 18.44 6.37 1.77
CA TYR A 28 19.22 5.20 2.21
C TYR A 28 19.56 4.18 1.12
N THR A 29 19.48 4.54 -0.15
CA THR A 29 20.01 3.71 -1.23
C THR A 29 21.53 3.89 -1.33
N ASN A 30 22.23 2.81 -1.74
CA ASN A 30 23.68 2.86 -2.02
C ASN A 30 23.99 3.47 -3.41
N ALA A 31 23.04 4.20 -3.99
CA ALA A 31 23.25 4.88 -5.26
C ALA A 31 24.19 6.08 -5.08
N SER A 32 25.01 6.34 -6.09
CA SER A 32 25.79 7.58 -6.12
C SER A 32 24.86 8.79 -6.18
N GLU A 33 25.22 9.88 -5.49
CA GLU A 33 24.46 11.12 -5.54
C GLU A 33 24.33 11.60 -7.01
N PRO A 34 23.10 11.87 -7.47
CA PRO A 34 22.87 12.29 -8.86
C PRO A 34 23.33 13.74 -9.07
N ILE A 35 23.40 14.10 -10.35
CA ILE A 35 23.57 15.49 -10.72
C ILE A 35 22.33 16.26 -10.24
N ASN A 36 22.55 17.32 -9.47
CA ASN A 36 21.50 18.18 -8.91
C ASN A 36 20.74 18.97 -9.99
N PRO A 37 19.48 19.31 -9.79
CA PRO A 37 18.60 19.02 -8.64
C PRO A 37 17.92 17.64 -8.73
N TYR A 38 17.54 17.09 -7.59
CA TYR A 38 16.82 15.80 -7.50
C TYR A 38 15.84 15.77 -6.34
N VAL A 39 14.93 14.79 -6.35
CA VAL A 39 13.96 14.53 -5.30
C VAL A 39 14.34 13.24 -4.57
N SER A 40 14.43 13.32 -3.25
CA SER A 40 14.60 12.15 -2.37
C SER A 40 13.29 11.82 -1.68
N ILE A 41 12.90 10.56 -1.70
CA ILE A 41 11.73 10.02 -0.99
C ILE A 41 12.23 9.23 0.20
N ASP A 42 11.74 9.58 1.39
CA ASP A 42 12.05 8.90 2.66
C ASP A 42 10.73 8.41 3.30
N VAL A 43 10.47 7.11 3.20
CA VAL A 43 9.34 6.47 3.88
C VAL A 43 9.75 6.19 5.32
N ARG A 44 9.29 7.03 6.25
CA ARG A 44 9.77 7.04 7.63
C ARG A 44 9.04 6.10 8.56
N LYS A 45 7.73 5.95 8.34
CA LYS A 45 6.88 5.21 9.24
C LYS A 45 5.69 4.63 8.49
N ILE A 46 5.39 3.37 8.77
CA ILE A 46 4.17 2.70 8.31
C ILE A 46 3.51 2.09 9.55
N GLU A 47 2.29 2.50 9.85
CA GLU A 47 1.50 1.98 10.97
C GLU A 47 0.17 1.46 10.48
N PRO A 48 -0.27 0.27 10.96
CA PRO A 48 -1.61 -0.19 10.65
C PRO A 48 -2.65 0.77 11.25
N CYS A 49 -3.67 1.09 10.48
CA CYS A 49 -4.77 1.98 10.85
C CYS A 49 -6.08 1.20 10.81
N GLY A 50 -6.87 1.28 11.88
CA GLY A 50 -8.14 0.58 11.95
C GLY A 50 -8.00 -0.94 12.12
N ARG A 51 -9.08 -1.65 11.75
CA ARG A 51 -9.13 -3.12 11.75
C ARG A 51 -8.95 -3.62 10.33
N GLU A 52 -8.29 -4.76 10.20
CA GLU A 52 -8.28 -5.49 8.94
C GLU A 52 -9.71 -5.85 8.52
N TYR A 53 -9.97 -5.78 7.25
CA TYR A 53 -11.20 -6.23 6.64
C TYR A 53 -10.91 -7.44 5.76
N SER A 54 -11.60 -8.55 6.04
CA SER A 54 -11.56 -9.74 5.19
C SER A 54 -12.90 -9.91 4.49
N SER A 55 -12.87 -10.11 3.18
CA SER A 55 -14.08 -10.44 2.43
C SER A 55 -14.60 -11.81 2.84
N THR A 56 -15.90 -12.02 2.67
CA THR A 56 -16.44 -13.39 2.70
C THR A 56 -15.79 -14.19 1.57
N PRO A 57 -15.31 -15.41 1.85
CA PRO A 57 -14.76 -16.26 0.79
C PRO A 57 -15.79 -16.48 -0.33
N THR A 58 -15.35 -16.33 -1.57
CA THR A 58 -16.17 -16.58 -2.76
C THR A 58 -15.52 -17.67 -3.59
N VAL A 59 -16.36 -18.45 -4.30
CA VAL A 59 -15.84 -19.48 -5.21
C VAL A 59 -15.14 -18.79 -6.39
N GLY A 60 -13.91 -19.18 -6.67
CA GLY A 60 -13.16 -18.72 -7.83
C GLY A 60 -13.78 -19.12 -9.15
N GLU A 61 -13.34 -18.48 -10.24
CA GLU A 61 -13.83 -18.77 -11.59
C GLU A 61 -13.60 -20.23 -12.02
N ASP A 62 -12.62 -20.90 -11.44
CA ASP A 62 -12.31 -22.32 -11.67
C ASP A 62 -13.28 -23.28 -10.98
N GLY A 63 -14.13 -22.79 -10.08
CA GLY A 63 -15.08 -23.57 -9.31
C GLY A 63 -14.44 -24.54 -8.29
N VAL A 64 -13.13 -24.47 -8.08
CA VAL A 64 -12.36 -25.41 -7.25
C VAL A 64 -11.80 -24.77 -5.99
N LYS A 65 -11.57 -23.47 -6.03
CA LYS A 65 -10.92 -22.72 -4.94
C LYS A 65 -11.82 -21.67 -4.35
N LEU A 66 -11.68 -21.42 -3.07
CA LEU A 66 -12.23 -20.26 -2.39
C LEU A 66 -11.21 -19.11 -2.47
N ILE A 67 -11.67 -17.95 -2.87
CA ILE A 67 -10.89 -16.73 -2.90
C ILE A 67 -11.33 -15.84 -1.76
N GLN A 68 -10.39 -15.46 -0.91
CA GLN A 68 -10.60 -14.51 0.17
C GLN A 68 -9.63 -13.36 0.03
N THR A 69 -10.16 -12.14 0.07
CA THR A 69 -9.35 -10.92 0.04
C THR A 69 -9.34 -10.28 1.41
N THR A 70 -8.15 -10.02 1.94
CA THR A 70 -7.95 -9.26 3.18
C THR A 70 -7.31 -7.93 2.84
N ILE A 71 -7.89 -6.85 3.37
CA ILE A 71 -7.42 -5.47 3.20
C ILE A 71 -7.04 -4.93 4.57
N GLN A 72 -5.86 -4.33 4.65
CA GLN A 72 -5.40 -3.60 5.82
C GLN A 72 -4.99 -2.19 5.40
N ASP A 73 -5.55 -1.21 6.07
CA ASP A 73 -5.18 0.18 5.88
C ASP A 73 -3.99 0.54 6.78
N TYR A 74 -3.11 1.39 6.25
CA TYR A 74 -1.93 1.91 6.92
C TYR A 74 -1.90 3.43 6.83
N GLU A 75 -1.43 4.06 7.89
CA GLU A 75 -1.00 5.45 7.86
C GLU A 75 0.52 5.48 7.71
N THR A 76 1.00 6.24 6.74
CA THR A 76 2.41 6.31 6.40
C THR A 76 2.91 7.74 6.45
N SER A 77 4.06 7.94 7.10
CA SER A 77 4.75 9.23 7.11
C SER A 77 5.86 9.22 6.06
N VAL A 78 5.78 10.10 5.10
CA VAL A 78 6.73 10.22 3.99
C VAL A 78 7.32 11.62 3.98
N ARG A 79 8.61 11.70 3.75
CA ARG A 79 9.32 12.94 3.54
C ARG A 79 9.81 13.02 2.10
N PHE A 80 9.51 14.13 1.45
CA PHE A 80 10.09 14.51 0.17
C PHE A 80 11.14 15.60 0.42
N GLU A 81 12.32 15.40 -0.12
CA GLU A 81 13.40 16.38 -0.06
C GLU A 81 13.81 16.75 -1.50
N PHE A 82 13.66 18.00 -1.83
CA PHE A 82 14.12 18.59 -3.10
C PHE A 82 15.51 19.16 -2.85
N ILE A 83 16.53 18.52 -3.41
CA ILE A 83 17.94 18.75 -3.07
C ILE A 83 18.68 19.27 -4.27
N GLY A 84 19.48 20.32 -4.08
CA GLY A 84 20.34 20.87 -5.10
C GLY A 84 21.35 21.85 -4.54
N LYS A 85 22.24 22.37 -5.40
CA LYS A 85 23.16 23.43 -5.02
C LYS A 85 22.42 24.73 -4.74
N TYR A 86 23.07 25.63 -4.03
CA TYR A 86 22.48 26.93 -3.69
C TYR A 86 22.06 27.73 -4.92
N ASP A 87 22.80 27.61 -6.02
CA ASP A 87 22.49 28.28 -7.29
C ASP A 87 21.18 27.78 -7.92
N ASP A 88 20.76 26.56 -7.60
CA ASP A 88 19.49 25.95 -8.04
C ASP A 88 18.30 26.31 -7.14
N ASN A 89 18.48 27.18 -6.16
CA ASN A 89 17.49 27.48 -5.13
C ASN A 89 16.10 27.86 -5.69
N THR A 90 16.05 28.65 -6.76
CA THR A 90 14.78 29.06 -7.40
C THR A 90 14.09 27.85 -8.04
N THR A 91 14.84 26.99 -8.71
CA THR A 91 14.33 25.76 -9.34
C THR A 91 13.79 24.80 -8.29
N LEU A 92 14.56 24.59 -7.21
CA LEU A 92 14.15 23.72 -6.10
C LEU A 92 12.88 24.21 -5.40
N ALA A 93 12.78 25.53 -5.16
CA ALA A 93 11.58 26.13 -4.59
C ALA A 93 10.37 25.89 -5.50
N SER A 94 10.52 26.10 -6.81
CA SER A 94 9.46 25.88 -7.78
C SER A 94 9.05 24.41 -7.87
N MET A 95 10.00 23.47 -7.84
CA MET A 95 9.72 22.03 -7.82
C MET A 95 8.88 21.64 -6.59
N ALA A 96 9.28 22.11 -5.42
CA ALA A 96 8.61 21.80 -4.17
C ALA A 96 7.20 22.41 -4.09
N ASP A 97 7.03 23.67 -4.49
CA ASP A 97 5.73 24.35 -4.51
C ASP A 97 4.79 23.71 -5.53
N LEU A 98 5.29 23.39 -6.73
CA LEU A 98 4.51 22.76 -7.79
C LEU A 98 4.01 21.40 -7.34
N PHE A 99 4.89 20.54 -6.84
CA PHE A 99 4.53 19.20 -6.36
C PHE A 99 3.49 19.27 -5.23
N GLN A 100 3.66 20.20 -4.27
CA GLN A 100 2.69 20.42 -3.20
C GLN A 100 1.29 20.76 -3.73
N LEU A 101 1.21 21.57 -4.79
CA LEU A 101 -0.06 21.96 -5.41
C LEU A 101 -0.66 20.80 -6.20
N GLU A 102 0.14 20.09 -6.98
CA GLU A 102 -0.27 18.98 -7.84
C GLU A 102 -0.89 17.84 -7.05
N LEU A 103 -0.35 17.50 -5.88
CA LEU A 103 -0.94 16.50 -4.98
C LEU A 103 -2.40 16.81 -4.58
N ARG A 104 -2.84 18.06 -4.71
CA ARG A 104 -4.19 18.53 -4.35
C ARG A 104 -5.07 18.83 -5.55
N THR A 105 -4.60 18.59 -6.75
CA THR A 105 -5.41 18.72 -7.98
C THR A 105 -6.30 17.50 -8.20
N SER A 106 -7.28 17.63 -9.09
CA SER A 106 -8.10 16.48 -9.51
C SER A 106 -7.24 15.34 -10.06
N THR A 107 -6.27 15.67 -10.93
CA THR A 107 -5.31 14.69 -11.46
C THR A 107 -4.48 14.06 -10.36
N GLY A 108 -4.05 14.85 -9.35
CA GLY A 108 -3.34 14.34 -8.19
C GLY A 108 -4.16 13.33 -7.40
N TYR A 109 -5.44 13.59 -7.18
CA TYR A 109 -6.34 12.64 -6.51
C TYR A 109 -6.59 11.38 -7.35
N GLU A 110 -6.72 11.51 -8.66
CA GLU A 110 -6.84 10.34 -9.56
C GLU A 110 -5.59 9.45 -9.48
N LEU A 111 -4.40 10.04 -9.56
CA LEU A 111 -3.13 9.30 -9.44
C LEU A 111 -2.98 8.63 -8.08
N GLN A 112 -3.36 9.31 -7.00
CA GLN A 112 -3.38 8.73 -5.66
C GLN A 112 -4.32 7.52 -5.60
N THR A 113 -5.51 7.62 -6.17
CA THR A 113 -6.48 6.51 -6.21
C THR A 113 -5.95 5.32 -6.99
N ILE A 114 -5.37 5.54 -8.18
CA ILE A 114 -4.77 4.49 -9.01
C ILE A 114 -3.65 3.76 -8.25
N ASN A 115 -2.84 4.50 -7.52
CA ASN A 115 -1.72 3.98 -6.74
C ASN A 115 -2.10 3.55 -5.31
N ARG A 116 -3.40 3.52 -4.97
CA ARG A 116 -3.94 3.06 -3.67
C ARG A 116 -3.39 3.82 -2.47
N ILE A 117 -3.05 5.07 -2.65
CA ILE A 117 -2.68 5.97 -1.56
C ILE A 117 -3.64 7.16 -1.52
N ALA A 118 -3.74 7.81 -0.38
CA ALA A 118 -4.53 9.03 -0.24
C ALA A 118 -3.78 10.01 0.67
N LEU A 119 -3.60 11.23 0.23
CA LEU A 119 -2.98 12.29 1.04
C LEU A 119 -3.90 12.70 2.19
N HIS A 120 -3.50 12.41 3.43
CA HIS A 120 -4.21 12.82 4.64
C HIS A 120 -3.75 14.18 5.13
N LYS A 121 -2.43 14.38 5.18
CA LYS A 121 -1.84 15.58 5.75
C LYS A 121 -0.61 16.01 4.98
N LEU A 122 -0.47 17.31 4.84
CA LEU A 122 0.69 17.94 4.25
C LEU A 122 1.24 18.97 5.24
N SER A 123 2.55 18.95 5.48
CA SER A 123 3.21 19.94 6.32
C SER A 123 3.47 21.24 5.56
N THR A 124 3.91 22.25 6.29
CA THR A 124 4.49 23.44 5.68
C THR A 124 5.85 23.09 5.10
N LEU A 125 6.12 23.60 3.91
CA LEU A 125 7.41 23.47 3.24
C LEU A 125 8.51 24.14 4.10
N ARG A 126 9.60 23.42 4.34
CA ARG A 126 10.75 23.89 5.12
C ARG A 126 11.94 24.06 4.21
N ARG A 127 12.65 25.15 4.40
CA ARG A 127 13.91 25.43 3.70
C ARG A 127 15.08 25.21 4.64
N LEU A 128 15.98 24.32 4.26
CA LEU A 128 17.12 23.89 5.07
C LEU A 128 18.42 24.11 4.28
N PRO A 129 19.24 25.09 4.63
CA PRO A 129 20.58 25.20 4.05
C PRO A 129 21.49 24.14 4.65
N LEU A 130 22.27 23.48 3.82
CA LEU A 130 23.25 22.47 4.22
C LEU A 130 24.60 22.79 3.58
N LYS A 131 25.65 22.83 4.41
CA LYS A 131 27.01 22.94 3.92
C LYS A 131 27.62 21.54 3.84
N ARG A 132 28.06 21.17 2.63
CA ARG A 132 28.83 19.93 2.38
C ARG A 132 30.18 20.33 1.80
N ASP A 133 31.25 20.03 2.49
CA ASP A 133 32.61 20.43 2.15
C ASP A 133 32.72 21.93 1.88
N THR A 134 32.97 22.32 0.62
CA THR A 134 33.08 23.71 0.18
C THR A 134 31.78 24.24 -0.40
N ASP A 135 30.83 23.39 -0.74
CA ASP A 135 29.61 23.76 -1.46
C ASP A 135 28.44 23.98 -0.49
N MET A 136 27.62 24.95 -0.83
CA MET A 136 26.34 25.19 -0.16
C MET A 136 25.23 24.49 -0.94
N TYR A 137 24.44 23.68 -0.24
CA TYR A 137 23.26 22.99 -0.74
C TYR A 137 22.00 23.60 -0.15
N MET A 138 20.92 23.50 -0.89
CA MET A 138 19.58 23.83 -0.43
C MET A 138 18.71 22.59 -0.46
N ILE A 139 17.96 22.39 0.62
CA ILE A 139 16.98 21.32 0.74
C ILE A 139 15.62 21.96 1.02
N TYR A 140 14.65 21.68 0.18
CA TYR A 140 13.25 21.98 0.47
C TYR A 140 12.58 20.68 0.90
N GLN A 141 12.09 20.67 2.14
CA GLN A 141 11.56 19.50 2.80
C GLN A 141 10.05 19.60 2.97
N LEU A 142 9.35 18.59 2.53
CA LEU A 142 7.90 18.44 2.63
C LEU A 142 7.56 17.12 3.33
N ASP A 143 6.98 17.20 4.51
CA ASP A 143 6.50 16.02 5.24
C ASP A 143 5.02 15.78 4.92
N CYS A 144 4.70 14.57 4.49
CA CYS A 144 3.35 14.15 4.12
C CYS A 144 2.93 12.94 4.97
N VAL A 145 1.63 12.84 5.21
CA VAL A 145 1.02 11.64 5.76
C VAL A 145 0.04 11.11 4.73
N PHE A 146 0.22 9.86 4.31
CA PHE A 146 -0.67 9.18 3.39
C PHE A 146 -1.37 8.02 4.09
N ALA A 147 -2.62 7.76 3.70
CA ALA A 147 -3.25 6.47 3.89
C ALA A 147 -2.86 5.56 2.73
N TYR A 148 -2.57 4.31 3.02
CA TYR A 148 -2.24 3.28 2.05
C TYR A 148 -3.01 2.01 2.37
N SER A 149 -3.67 1.41 1.37
CA SER A 149 -4.43 0.18 1.54
C SER A 149 -3.68 -1.00 0.92
N ALA A 150 -3.20 -1.89 1.78
CA ALA A 150 -2.60 -3.14 1.35
C ALA A 150 -3.66 -4.22 1.20
N MET A 151 -3.59 -5.00 0.12
CA MET A 151 -4.54 -6.05 -0.20
C MET A 151 -3.81 -7.38 -0.44
N ILE A 152 -4.27 -8.43 0.22
CA ILE A 152 -3.80 -9.81 0.01
C ILE A 152 -4.98 -10.66 -0.40
N THR A 153 -4.84 -11.37 -1.49
CA THR A 153 -5.79 -12.37 -1.94
C THR A 153 -5.20 -13.75 -1.69
N VAL A 154 -5.93 -14.59 -0.96
CA VAL A 154 -5.55 -15.97 -0.64
C VAL A 154 -6.53 -16.91 -1.33
N GLU A 155 -5.98 -17.88 -2.06
CA GLU A 155 -6.73 -18.98 -2.62
C GLU A 155 -6.61 -20.19 -1.70
N GLN A 156 -7.73 -20.81 -1.41
CA GLN A 156 -7.80 -22.01 -0.58
C GLN A 156 -8.59 -23.08 -1.28
N ASP A 157 -8.10 -24.31 -1.22
CA ASP A 157 -8.86 -25.46 -1.69
C ASP A 157 -10.07 -25.65 -0.78
N TYR A 158 -11.20 -25.98 -1.35
CA TYR A 158 -12.39 -26.31 -0.59
C TYR A 158 -13.04 -27.59 -1.08
N ALA A 159 -13.75 -28.27 -0.18
CA ALA A 159 -14.58 -29.40 -0.56
C ALA A 159 -15.96 -28.87 -1.00
N ALA A 160 -16.31 -29.09 -2.27
CA ALA A 160 -17.62 -28.68 -2.82
C ALA A 160 -18.78 -29.44 -2.15
N ALA A 161 -18.52 -30.66 -1.66
CA ALA A 161 -19.48 -31.44 -0.89
C ALA A 161 -18.75 -32.32 0.15
N ILE A 162 -19.34 -32.44 1.33
CA ILE A 162 -18.92 -33.37 2.34
C ILE A 162 -20.05 -34.40 2.49
N SER A 163 -19.78 -35.65 2.16
CA SER A 163 -20.70 -36.74 2.41
C SER A 163 -20.15 -37.60 3.54
N GLY A 164 -20.98 -37.91 4.51
CA GLY A 164 -20.61 -38.78 5.61
C GLY A 164 -21.79 -39.66 6.02
N GLU A 165 -21.52 -40.93 6.31
CA GLU A 165 -22.49 -41.80 6.95
C GLU A 165 -22.26 -41.75 8.46
N GLY A 166 -23.26 -41.30 9.20
CA GLY A 166 -23.25 -41.32 10.66
C GLY A 166 -24.16 -42.43 11.18
N VAL A 167 -23.67 -43.20 12.15
CA VAL A 167 -24.49 -44.14 12.88
C VAL A 167 -24.79 -43.53 14.25
N TYR A 168 -26.05 -43.23 14.49
CA TYR A 168 -26.51 -42.70 15.76
C TYR A 168 -27.07 -43.81 16.60
N TYR A 169 -26.67 -43.89 17.87
CA TYR A 169 -27.23 -44.78 18.88
C TYR A 169 -28.17 -43.96 19.76
N ASP A 170 -29.46 -44.27 19.75
CA ASP A 170 -30.39 -43.71 20.70
C ASP A 170 -30.31 -44.55 22.01
N ALA A 171 -29.86 -43.91 23.10
CA ALA A 171 -29.70 -44.53 24.39
C ALA A 171 -31.03 -45.10 24.99
N ASN A 172 -32.16 -44.67 24.44
CA ASN A 172 -33.50 -45.08 24.89
C ASN A 172 -34.12 -46.21 24.03
N GLN A 173 -33.39 -46.65 23.00
CA GLN A 173 -33.83 -47.72 22.10
C GLN A 173 -33.08 -49.02 22.37
N PRO A 174 -33.66 -50.18 22.00
CA PRO A 174 -32.93 -51.46 22.10
C PRO A 174 -31.61 -51.43 21.33
N PRO A 175 -30.58 -52.16 21.81
CA PRO A 175 -29.23 -52.07 21.24
C PRO A 175 -29.12 -52.48 19.75
N ASP A 176 -30.16 -53.03 19.18
CA ASP A 176 -30.20 -53.45 17.78
C ASP A 176 -30.75 -52.36 16.81
N TYR A 177 -31.18 -51.21 17.37
CA TYR A 177 -31.70 -50.11 16.55
C TYR A 177 -30.62 -49.19 16.12
N THR A 178 -30.19 -49.25 14.87
CA THR A 178 -29.27 -48.33 14.23
C THR A 178 -29.98 -47.45 13.21
N MET A 179 -29.99 -46.14 13.44
CA MET A 179 -30.45 -45.19 12.45
C MET A 179 -29.27 -44.78 11.59
N LYS A 180 -29.30 -45.14 10.31
CA LYS A 180 -28.31 -44.61 9.35
C LYS A 180 -28.80 -43.28 8.81
N THR A 181 -28.06 -42.21 9.08
CA THR A 181 -28.35 -40.90 8.49
C THR A 181 -27.22 -40.54 7.53
N GLN A 182 -27.57 -40.34 6.28
CA GLN A 182 -26.64 -39.79 5.29
C GLN A 182 -26.73 -38.28 5.36
N LEU A 183 -25.64 -37.65 5.76
CA LEU A 183 -25.53 -36.19 5.75
C LEU A 183 -24.82 -35.78 4.47
N GLU A 184 -25.54 -35.09 3.61
CA GLU A 184 -24.97 -34.47 2.42
C GLU A 184 -25.04 -32.96 2.61
N ILE A 185 -23.88 -32.35 2.75
CA ILE A 185 -23.76 -30.86 2.83
C ILE A 185 -23.26 -30.37 1.48
N THR A 186 -24.14 -29.76 0.72
CA THR A 186 -23.79 -29.08 -0.51
C THR A 186 -23.56 -27.59 -0.17
N LEU A 187 -22.39 -27.08 -0.46
CA LEU A 187 -22.13 -25.64 -0.31
C LEU A 187 -22.91 -24.89 -1.40
N PRO A 188 -23.51 -23.73 -1.08
CA PRO A 188 -24.21 -22.92 -2.08
C PRO A 188 -23.21 -22.44 -3.15
N THR A 189 -23.57 -22.66 -4.40
CA THR A 189 -22.88 -22.14 -5.59
C THR A 189 -23.06 -20.64 -5.77
#